data_743b0c58a17a58b42980a58cb7d8efa8
#
_entry.id   743b0c58a17a58b42980a58cb7d8efa8
#
_cell.length_a   1.000
_cell.length_b   1.000
_cell.length_c   1.000
_cell.angle_alpha   90.00
_cell.angle_beta   90.00
_cell.angle_gamma   90.00
#
_symmetry.space_group_name_H-M   'P 1'
#
loop_
_entity.id
_entity.type
_entity.pdbx_description
1 polymer ?
#
loop_
_entity_poly.entity_id
_entity_poly.type
_entity_poly.pdbx_seq_one_letter_code
_entity_poly.pdbx_strand_id
1 'polypeptide(L)'
;MQSSDREERLLRYLGLAALARRVIAGSALICTALQRRASGKTPLVVLSAADASENTKKRICDRTAYYGVPHLALSVDAAMLANAIGKRDGAVAAVGVTEPQLARAITDLYQENGKKA
;
A
#
# COMPACT_ATOMS: atom_id res chain seq x y z
N MET A 1 -3.24 -20.65 -6.82
CA MET A 1 -3.61 -19.32 -6.73
C MET A 1 -4.28 -18.81 -5.47
N GLN A 2 -3.93 -19.39 -4.38
CA GLN A 2 -4.49 -18.95 -3.11
C GLN A 2 -4.07 -17.53 -2.78
N SER A 3 -2.85 -17.17 -3.17
CA SER A 3 -2.38 -15.83 -2.85
C SER A 3 -3.15 -14.78 -3.63
N SER A 4 -3.67 -15.11 -4.81
CA SER A 4 -4.40 -14.10 -5.57
C SER A 4 -5.75 -13.80 -4.95
N ASP A 5 -6.34 -14.77 -4.23
CA ASP A 5 -7.60 -14.51 -3.55
C ASP A 5 -7.44 -13.44 -2.48
N ARG A 6 -6.41 -13.59 -1.67
CA ARG A 6 -6.12 -12.60 -0.63
C ARG A 6 -5.78 -11.25 -1.23
N GLU A 7 -4.98 -11.25 -2.29
CA GLU A 7 -4.58 -9.98 -2.89
C GLU A 7 -5.73 -9.31 -3.61
N GLU A 8 -6.66 -10.09 -4.17
CA GLU A 8 -7.87 -9.48 -4.72
C GLU A 8 -8.63 -8.72 -3.65
N ARG A 9 -8.71 -9.29 -2.46
CA ARG A 9 -9.41 -8.62 -1.37
C ARG A 9 -8.66 -7.38 -0.91
N LEU A 10 -7.34 -7.46 -0.87
CA LEU A 10 -6.54 -6.28 -0.55
C LEU A 10 -6.77 -5.17 -1.56
N LEU A 11 -6.83 -5.51 -2.84
CA LEU A 11 -7.06 -4.53 -3.87
C LEU A 11 -8.44 -3.91 -3.77
N ARG A 12 -9.43 -4.67 -3.32
CA ARG A 12 -10.75 -4.11 -3.10
C ARG A 12 -10.73 -3.08 -1.98
N TYR A 13 -10.05 -3.37 -0.90
CA TYR A 13 -9.92 -2.41 0.18
C TYR A 13 -9.21 -1.14 -0.30
N LEU A 14 -8.19 -1.30 -1.15
CA LEU A 14 -7.53 -0.15 -1.74
C LEU A 14 -8.51 0.68 -2.57
N GLY A 15 -9.37 0.02 -3.33
CA GLY A 15 -10.36 0.72 -4.11
C GLY A 15 -11.31 1.52 -3.24
N LEU A 16 -11.73 0.95 -2.11
CA LEU A 16 -12.58 1.67 -1.18
C LEU A 16 -11.88 2.88 -0.59
N ALA A 17 -10.61 2.71 -0.24
CA ALA A 17 -9.85 3.84 0.29
C ALA A 17 -9.69 4.93 -0.74
N ALA A 18 -9.50 4.56 -2.01
CA ALA A 18 -9.36 5.53 -3.07
C ALA A 18 -10.65 6.30 -3.29
N LEU A 19 -11.78 5.61 -3.21
CA LEU A 19 -13.07 6.28 -3.33
C LEU A 19 -13.28 7.28 -2.21
N ALA A 20 -12.77 6.98 -1.04
CA ALA A 20 -12.86 7.88 0.10
C ALA A 20 -11.77 8.96 0.08
N ARG A 21 -10.92 8.95 -0.94
CA ARG A 21 -9.81 9.88 -1.08
C ARG A 21 -8.82 9.77 0.08
N ARG A 22 -8.57 8.54 0.49
CA ARG A 22 -7.67 8.27 1.61
C ARG A 22 -6.49 7.42 1.18
N VAL A 23 -5.99 7.63 -0.05
CA VAL A 23 -4.79 6.97 -0.52
C VAL A 23 -3.78 7.99 -0.99
N ILE A 24 -2.52 7.62 -0.90
CA ILE A 24 -1.42 8.40 -1.45
C ILE A 24 -0.69 7.48 -2.41
N ALA A 25 -0.61 7.90 -3.67
CA ALA A 25 -0.04 7.07 -4.72
C ALA A 25 1.36 7.56 -5.08
N GLY A 26 2.30 6.63 -5.15
CA GLY A 26 3.66 6.95 -5.57
C GLY A 26 4.62 7.06 -4.40
N SER A 27 5.83 6.53 -4.59
CA SER A 27 6.81 6.46 -3.52
C SER A 27 7.23 7.84 -3.02
N ALA A 28 7.38 8.82 -3.93
CA ALA A 28 7.82 10.15 -3.52
C ALA A 28 6.80 10.83 -2.61
N LEU A 29 5.52 10.73 -2.98
CA LEU A 29 4.47 11.35 -2.16
C LEU A 29 4.31 10.64 -0.84
N ILE A 30 4.47 9.32 -0.83
CA ILE A 30 4.40 8.55 0.40
C ILE A 30 5.50 8.97 1.35
N CYS A 31 6.73 9.09 0.86
CA CYS A 31 7.85 9.50 1.70
C CYS A 31 7.64 10.90 2.26
N THR A 32 7.13 11.81 1.44
CA THR A 32 6.84 13.16 1.91
C THR A 32 5.77 13.15 2.99
N ALA A 33 4.71 12.35 2.79
CA ALA A 33 3.63 12.28 3.76
C ALA A 33 4.09 11.68 5.08
N LEU A 34 4.95 10.67 5.02
CA LEU A 34 5.52 10.08 6.23
C LEU A 34 6.33 11.11 7.01
N GLN A 35 7.11 11.90 6.27
CA GLN A 35 7.96 12.91 6.89
C GLN A 35 7.15 14.02 7.53
N ARG A 36 6.08 14.44 6.88
CA ARG A 36 5.26 15.55 7.38
C ARG A 36 4.42 15.18 8.58
N ARG A 37 3.96 13.94 8.62
CA ARG A 37 3.14 13.45 9.72
C ARG A 37 1.91 14.31 9.99
N ALA A 38 1.30 14.81 8.93
CA ALA A 38 0.12 15.63 9.07
C ALA A 38 -1.07 14.77 9.50
N SER A 39 -1.87 15.30 10.43
CA SER A 39 -3.02 14.57 10.96
C SER A 39 -3.98 14.17 9.85
N GLY A 40 -4.35 12.90 9.82
CA GLY A 40 -5.29 12.39 8.83
C GLY A 40 -4.69 12.23 7.44
N LYS A 41 -3.43 12.56 7.24
CA LYS A 41 -2.78 12.47 5.94
C LYS A 41 -1.51 11.66 5.98
N THR A 42 -1.24 11.01 7.09
CA THR A 42 -0.07 10.16 7.21
C THR A 42 -0.44 8.73 6.84
N PRO A 43 0.32 8.08 5.96
CA PRO A 43 0.05 6.68 5.64
C PRO A 43 0.12 5.81 6.88
N LEU A 44 -0.86 4.95 7.06
CA LEU A 44 -0.90 4.01 8.17
C LEU A 44 -0.48 2.61 7.74
N VAL A 45 -0.45 2.38 6.45
CA VAL A 45 0.09 1.15 5.85
C VAL A 45 0.53 1.52 4.44
N VAL A 46 1.61 0.91 3.98
CA VAL A 46 2.13 1.14 2.63
C VAL A 46 2.24 -0.18 1.92
N LEU A 47 1.67 -0.25 0.71
CA LEU A 47 1.73 -1.46 -0.10
C LEU A 47 2.59 -1.18 -1.33
N SER A 48 3.51 -2.08 -1.63
CA SER A 48 4.39 -1.91 -2.78
C SER A 48 4.17 -2.99 -3.82
N ALA A 49 4.37 -2.63 -5.09
CA ALA A 49 4.20 -3.53 -6.21
C ALA A 49 5.41 -4.44 -6.36
N ALA A 50 5.17 -5.64 -6.88
CA ALA A 50 6.25 -6.61 -7.06
C ALA A 50 7.30 -6.14 -8.04
N ASP A 51 6.90 -5.38 -9.06
CA ASP A 51 7.83 -4.93 -10.09
C ASP A 51 8.37 -3.52 -9.84
N ALA A 52 8.21 -2.99 -8.63
CA ALA A 52 8.86 -1.73 -8.29
C ALA A 52 10.36 -1.90 -8.35
N SER A 53 11.07 -0.83 -8.71
CA SER A 53 12.52 -0.91 -8.82
C SER A 53 13.14 -1.20 -7.45
N GLU A 54 14.35 -1.73 -7.46
CA GLU A 54 15.03 -2.04 -6.21
C GLU A 54 15.25 -0.78 -5.38
N ASN A 55 15.57 0.33 -6.04
CA ASN A 55 15.73 1.59 -5.32
C ASN A 55 14.45 2.03 -4.66
N THR A 56 13.32 1.90 -5.36
CA THR A 56 12.04 2.28 -4.80
C THR A 56 11.68 1.39 -3.63
N LYS A 57 11.87 0.08 -3.77
CA LYS A 57 11.57 -0.85 -2.70
C LYS A 57 12.39 -0.54 -1.46
N LYS A 58 13.67 -0.29 -1.66
CA LYS A 58 14.56 0.01 -0.54
C LYS A 58 14.16 1.31 0.15
N ARG A 59 13.85 2.32 -0.63
CA ARG A 59 13.44 3.61 -0.05
C ARG A 59 12.16 3.45 0.78
N ILE A 60 11.18 2.76 0.24
CA ILE A 60 9.92 2.53 0.95
C ILE A 60 10.19 1.74 2.22
N CYS A 61 10.97 0.68 2.12
CA CYS A 61 11.29 -0.16 3.27
C CYS A 61 11.97 0.64 4.37
N ASP A 62 12.97 1.43 3.99
CA ASP A 62 13.72 2.23 4.97
C ASP A 62 12.84 3.28 5.63
N ARG A 63 12.03 3.97 4.85
CA ARG A 63 11.21 5.05 5.39
C ARG A 63 10.08 4.53 6.25
N THR A 64 9.43 3.45 5.83
CA THR A 64 8.34 2.89 6.65
C THR A 64 8.90 2.33 7.95
N ALA A 65 10.07 1.71 7.91
CA ALA A 65 10.71 1.20 9.12
C ALA A 65 11.06 2.33 10.07
N TYR A 66 11.59 3.42 9.52
CA TYR A 66 11.97 4.56 10.34
C TYR A 66 10.78 5.16 11.07
N TYR A 67 9.64 5.26 10.39
CA TYR A 67 8.45 5.87 10.98
C TYR A 67 7.51 4.86 11.63
N GLY A 68 7.88 3.60 11.64
CA GLY A 68 7.09 2.58 12.31
C GLY A 68 5.77 2.25 11.62
N VAL A 69 5.74 2.34 10.29
CA VAL A 69 4.54 2.09 9.51
C VAL A 69 4.66 0.72 8.83
N PRO A 70 3.61 -0.11 8.87
CA PRO A 70 3.66 -1.41 8.20
C PRO A 70 3.88 -1.27 6.70
N HIS A 71 4.75 -2.10 6.16
CA HIS A 71 5.02 -2.15 4.73
C HIS A 71 4.71 -3.54 4.23
N LEU A 72 3.81 -3.63 3.27
CA LEU A 72 3.35 -4.90 2.72
C LEU A 72 3.83 -5.01 1.27
N ALA A 73 4.70 -5.98 1.02
CA ALA A 73 5.20 -6.24 -0.33
C ALA A 73 4.22 -7.19 -1.02
N LEU A 74 3.60 -6.74 -2.08
CA LEU A 74 2.59 -7.53 -2.78
C LEU A 74 3.21 -8.27 -3.95
N SER A 75 2.49 -9.26 -4.48
CA SER A 75 2.92 -9.95 -5.67
C SER A 75 2.25 -9.39 -6.93
N VAL A 76 1.34 -8.43 -6.78
CA VAL A 76 0.75 -7.77 -7.96
C VAL A 76 1.69 -6.70 -8.47
N ASP A 77 1.54 -6.34 -9.74
CA ASP A 77 2.43 -5.36 -10.33
C ASP A 77 1.88 -3.95 -10.21
N ALA A 78 2.69 -2.98 -10.65
CA ALA A 78 2.35 -1.57 -10.52
C ALA A 78 1.10 -1.20 -11.32
N ALA A 79 0.87 -1.86 -12.44
CA ALA A 79 -0.32 -1.59 -13.25
C ALA A 79 -1.58 -2.03 -12.52
N MET A 80 -1.52 -3.17 -11.83
CA MET A 80 -2.66 -3.65 -11.08
C MET A 80 -2.94 -2.76 -9.88
N LEU A 81 -1.89 -2.26 -9.22
CA LEU A 81 -2.10 -1.31 -8.13
C LEU A 81 -2.75 -0.04 -8.62
N ALA A 82 -2.29 0.48 -9.76
CA ALA A 82 -2.87 1.70 -10.31
C ALA A 82 -4.34 1.49 -10.64
N ASN A 83 -4.65 0.35 -11.26
CA ASN A 83 -6.03 0.05 -11.61
C ASN A 83 -6.92 -0.03 -10.38
N ALA A 84 -6.41 -0.61 -9.30
CA ALA A 84 -7.19 -0.76 -8.07
C ALA A 84 -7.62 0.58 -7.48
N ILE A 85 -6.79 1.60 -7.64
CA ILE A 85 -7.09 2.93 -7.10
C ILE A 85 -7.69 3.86 -8.14
N GLY A 86 -8.11 3.31 -9.29
CA GLY A 86 -8.82 4.08 -10.29
C GLY A 86 -7.96 4.79 -11.31
N LYS A 87 -6.69 4.47 -11.39
CA LYS A 87 -5.79 5.09 -12.37
C LYS A 87 -5.58 4.13 -13.53
N ARG A 88 -6.50 4.16 -14.46
CA ARG A 88 -6.40 3.30 -15.63
C ARG A 88 -5.19 3.68 -16.49
N ASP A 89 -4.60 2.67 -17.10
CA ASP A 89 -3.46 2.85 -17.99
C ASP A 89 -2.27 3.49 -17.32
N GLY A 90 -2.21 3.40 -15.98
CA GLY A 90 -1.09 3.92 -15.24
C GLY A 90 -0.33 2.82 -14.54
N ALA A 91 0.68 3.23 -13.80
CA ALA A 91 1.46 2.32 -12.98
C ALA A 91 1.86 3.06 -11.71
N VAL A 92 1.70 2.38 -10.57
CA VAL A 92 2.01 2.98 -9.28
C VAL A 92 2.86 1.99 -8.51
N ALA A 93 4.06 2.38 -8.16
CA ALA A 93 4.98 1.48 -7.47
C ALA A 93 4.55 1.19 -6.03
N ALA A 94 3.85 2.13 -5.41
CA ALA A 94 3.42 1.95 -4.03
C ALA A 94 2.21 2.81 -3.75
N VAL A 95 1.38 2.36 -2.80
CA VAL A 95 0.19 3.09 -2.36
C VAL A 95 0.16 3.09 -0.85
N GLY A 96 -0.09 4.27 -0.27
CA GLY A 96 -0.28 4.39 1.16
C GLY A 96 -1.75 4.63 1.47
N VAL A 97 -2.24 4.06 2.57
CA VAL A 97 -3.62 4.22 3.00
C VAL A 97 -3.63 5.03 4.29
N THR A 98 -4.42 6.10 4.31
CA THR A 98 -4.46 7.00 5.47
C THR A 98 -5.72 6.81 6.31
N GLU A 99 -6.65 5.96 5.89
CA GLU A 99 -7.88 5.72 6.64
C GLU A 99 -7.64 4.57 7.63
N PRO A 100 -7.83 4.81 8.94
CA PRO A 100 -7.43 3.82 9.96
C PRO A 100 -8.08 2.46 9.84
N GLN A 101 -9.38 2.42 9.60
CA GLN A 101 -10.07 1.14 9.58
C GLN A 101 -9.68 0.30 8.39
N LEU A 102 -9.57 0.93 7.22
CA LEU A 102 -9.16 0.20 6.03
C LEU A 102 -7.70 -0.22 6.12
N ALA A 103 -6.86 0.65 6.67
CA ALA A 103 -5.45 0.30 6.85
C ALA A 103 -5.32 -0.91 7.76
N ARG A 104 -6.11 -0.95 8.82
CA ARG A 104 -6.07 -2.08 9.73
C ARG A 104 -6.59 -3.35 9.08
N ALA A 105 -7.68 -3.24 8.34
CA ALA A 105 -8.22 -4.41 7.65
C ALA A 105 -7.23 -4.98 6.65
N ILE A 106 -6.54 -4.10 5.93
CA ILE A 106 -5.54 -4.53 4.97
C ILE A 106 -4.37 -5.21 5.67
N THR A 107 -3.88 -4.61 6.74
CA THR A 107 -2.76 -5.16 7.48
C THR A 107 -3.11 -6.52 8.07
N ASP A 108 -4.30 -6.62 8.67
CA ASP A 108 -4.73 -7.87 9.26
C ASP A 108 -4.87 -8.97 8.21
N LEU A 109 -5.43 -8.63 7.08
CA LEU A 109 -5.62 -9.61 6.01
C LEU A 109 -4.27 -10.11 5.50
N TYR A 110 -3.32 -9.23 5.35
CA TYR A 110 -1.99 -9.61 4.89
C TYR A 110 -1.29 -10.50 5.92
N GLN A 111 -1.35 -10.11 7.18
CA GLN A 111 -0.67 -10.84 8.24
C GLN A 111 -1.37 -12.13 8.62
N GLU A 112 -2.67 -12.19 8.41
CA GLU A 112 -3.44 -13.39 8.72
C GLU A 112 -2.83 -14.61 8.04
N ASN A 113 -2.43 -14.44 6.80
CA ASN A 113 -1.82 -15.53 6.06
C ASN A 113 -0.47 -15.92 6.63
N GLY A 114 0.29 -14.95 7.12
CA GLY A 114 1.58 -15.23 7.71
C GLY A 114 1.49 -15.95 9.03
N LYS A 115 0.45 -15.71 9.79
CA LYS A 115 0.30 -16.34 11.08
C LYS A 115 0.03 -17.81 11.01
N LYS A 116 -0.51 -18.23 9.90
CA LYS A 116 -0.82 -19.65 9.76
C LYS A 116 0.38 -20.51 9.50
N ALA A 117 1.44 -19.91 9.11
CA ALA A 117 2.66 -20.66 8.79
C ALA A 117 3.34 -21.24 10.03
#